data_789e15bee6e38f3b6454bd4a03dc4869
#
_entry.id   789e15bee6e38f3b6454bd4a03dc4869
#
_cell.length_a   1.000
_cell.length_b   1.000
_cell.length_c   1.000
_cell.angle_alpha   90.00
_cell.angle_beta   90.00
_cell.angle_gamma   90.00
#
_symmetry.space_group_name_H-M   'P 1'
#
loop_
_entity.id
_entity.type
_entity.pdbx_description
1 polymer ?
#
loop_
_entity_poly.entity_id
_entity_poly.type
_entity_poly.pdbx_seq_one_letter_code
_entity_poly.pdbx_strand_id
1 'polypeptide(L)'
;MQNSDIRWRSENLTMATVYDLCVVGAGLVGSAAARHATLGTGDEAKARVCLVGPLEPKTKDVTSSRTIFGCHYDEGRIIRDIDPCVTWSVLASHSIQRFRDIEKVSGIQFFSEVGFIWSGTDGNETLNDVGNTKEAKETDTARRLTAAELQNLFPYFNYGKHDLGFYQKTNGGHISPRRMVLAQQTAAKQQGCDVIYEVVTQVVEDKMADENVMEVKTESGRCILAKKVLLATNAFTNLCDLLPRGQRLNMWSYPSCVAFVEISEESAKRLSGMPPVIYRGKGAEDWKPPAEAIGTSDDYAFYMLPPIRYPDGRFYMKQGCYHNLTPALETLEDMKAWYCNPPPRELVLNTASVMTSFVKGIEPLSITGDTCTTAYTPSKHPYIDKISENLTVAVGGNGRAAKSADEIGRLGMELALNGRWDTDLPREKFRVILANPKL
;
A
#
# COMPACT_ATOMS: atom_id res chain seq x y z
N MET A 1 36.20 -43.58 41.64
CA MET A 1 35.00 -43.05 42.29
C MET A 1 34.50 -41.96 41.39
N GLN A 2 33.61 -42.36 40.62
CA GLN A 2 32.16 -42.08 40.38
C GLN A 2 31.96 -40.74 39.69
N ASN A 3 31.78 -40.79 38.38
CA ASN A 3 30.52 -40.69 37.58
C ASN A 3 29.31 -40.13 38.39
N SER A 4 29.05 -38.84 38.20
CA SER A 4 27.71 -38.27 38.30
C SER A 4 27.80 -36.83 37.76
N ASP A 5 27.38 -36.59 36.53
CA ASP A 5 26.76 -35.31 36.08
C ASP A 5 26.50 -35.31 34.57
N ILE A 6 25.75 -36.33 34.11
CA ILE A 6 25.05 -36.26 32.83
C ILE A 6 23.61 -36.67 33.05
N ARG A 7 22.79 -35.74 33.52
CA ARG A 7 21.32 -35.87 33.48
C ARG A 7 20.62 -34.56 33.86
N TRP A 8 20.64 -33.57 33.00
CA TRP A 8 19.70 -32.44 33.03
C TRP A 8 19.58 -31.83 31.62
N ARG A 9 19.04 -32.54 30.67
CA ARG A 9 18.49 -31.98 29.42
C ARG A 9 17.47 -32.93 28.78
N SER A 10 16.41 -33.22 29.49
CA SER A 10 15.25 -33.90 28.88
C SER A 10 14.00 -33.72 29.75
N GLU A 11 13.54 -32.52 29.93
CA GLU A 11 12.13 -32.28 30.31
C GLU A 11 11.77 -30.86 29.88
N ASN A 12 10.77 -30.78 28.94
CA ASN A 12 10.16 -29.60 28.33
C ASN A 12 10.72 -29.17 26.97
N LEU A 13 10.97 -30.07 26.06
CA LEU A 13 10.83 -29.79 24.64
C LEU A 13 9.32 -29.91 24.31
N THR A 14 8.53 -28.86 24.60
CA THR A 14 7.34 -28.59 23.81
C THR A 14 7.83 -28.49 22.38
N MET A 15 7.42 -29.43 21.52
CA MET A 15 7.80 -29.40 20.10
C MET A 15 7.47 -28.01 19.58
N ALA A 16 8.48 -27.26 19.12
CA ALA A 16 8.29 -25.93 18.61
C ALA A 16 7.30 -26.01 17.44
N THR A 17 6.25 -25.21 17.50
CA THR A 17 5.23 -25.17 16.45
C THR A 17 5.88 -24.75 15.13
N VAL A 18 5.88 -25.62 14.14
CA VAL A 18 6.32 -25.29 12.77
C VAL A 18 5.10 -24.84 11.97
N TYR A 19 5.15 -23.62 11.47
CA TYR A 19 4.11 -23.07 10.59
C TYR A 19 4.30 -23.56 9.14
N ASP A 20 3.22 -23.74 8.41
CA ASP A 20 3.31 -24.01 6.97
C ASP A 20 3.73 -22.75 6.21
N LEU A 21 3.25 -21.57 6.68
CA LEU A 21 3.63 -20.25 6.15
C LEU A 21 3.81 -19.23 7.27
N CYS A 22 4.95 -18.55 7.28
CA CYS A 22 5.17 -17.33 8.05
C CYS A 22 5.15 -16.12 7.10
N VAL A 23 4.21 -15.21 7.30
CA VAL A 23 4.13 -13.94 6.56
C VAL A 23 4.80 -12.85 7.38
N VAL A 24 5.85 -12.25 6.87
CA VAL A 24 6.60 -11.16 7.51
C VAL A 24 6.19 -9.83 6.91
N GLY A 25 5.68 -8.93 7.77
CA GLY A 25 5.17 -7.62 7.36
C GLY A 25 3.64 -7.53 7.47
N ALA A 26 3.13 -7.02 8.59
CA ALA A 26 1.70 -6.93 8.91
C ALA A 26 1.01 -5.68 8.29
N GLY A 27 1.47 -5.23 7.11
CA GLY A 27 0.85 -4.17 6.31
C GLY A 27 -0.27 -4.68 5.38
N LEU A 28 -0.66 -3.85 4.41
CA LEU A 28 -1.76 -4.18 3.48
C LEU A 28 -1.56 -5.51 2.75
N VAL A 29 -0.38 -5.74 2.19
CA VAL A 29 -0.07 -6.95 1.39
C VAL A 29 0.04 -8.18 2.29
N GLY A 30 0.81 -8.10 3.39
CA GLY A 30 1.02 -9.26 4.26
C GLY A 30 -0.24 -9.67 5.02
N SER A 31 -1.06 -8.71 5.46
CA SER A 31 -2.35 -9.03 6.10
C SER A 31 -3.30 -9.73 5.13
N ALA A 32 -3.32 -9.31 3.86
CA ALA A 32 -4.08 -9.98 2.82
C ALA A 32 -3.55 -11.40 2.54
N ALA A 33 -2.23 -11.56 2.42
CA ALA A 33 -1.61 -12.87 2.22
C ALA A 33 -1.95 -13.86 3.35
N ALA A 34 -1.87 -13.41 4.61
CA ALA A 34 -2.21 -14.23 5.78
C ALA A 34 -3.70 -14.64 5.76
N ARG A 35 -4.62 -13.71 5.42
CA ARG A 35 -6.04 -14.04 5.28
C ARG A 35 -6.27 -15.06 4.17
N HIS A 36 -5.67 -14.87 3.00
CA HIS A 36 -5.82 -15.82 1.90
C HIS A 36 -5.26 -17.20 2.24
N ALA A 37 -4.13 -17.27 2.94
CA ALA A 37 -3.51 -18.54 3.36
C ALA A 37 -4.38 -19.35 4.33
N THR A 38 -5.24 -18.68 5.10
CA THR A 38 -6.12 -19.32 6.10
C THR A 38 -7.52 -19.64 5.60
N LEU A 39 -7.88 -19.21 4.37
CA LEU A 39 -9.22 -19.49 3.81
C LEU A 39 -9.47 -21.01 3.62
N GLY A 40 -8.41 -21.77 3.31
CA GLY A 40 -8.52 -23.19 2.97
C GLY A 40 -9.17 -23.40 1.59
N THR A 41 -8.82 -24.46 0.92
CA THR A 41 -9.45 -24.92 -0.33
C THR A 41 -10.17 -26.23 -0.07
N GLY A 42 -11.47 -26.19 0.25
CA GLY A 42 -12.29 -27.38 0.42
C GLY A 42 -11.92 -28.26 1.62
N ASP A 43 -11.80 -29.57 1.42
CA ASP A 43 -11.52 -30.59 2.44
C ASP A 43 -10.02 -30.71 2.82
N GLU A 44 -9.14 -29.91 2.24
CA GLU A 44 -7.72 -29.90 2.61
C GLU A 44 -7.52 -29.32 4.02
N ALA A 45 -6.59 -29.91 4.77
CA ALA A 45 -6.22 -29.40 6.08
C ALA A 45 -5.77 -27.95 5.98
N LYS A 46 -6.37 -27.07 6.77
CA LYS A 46 -6.00 -25.64 6.78
C LYS A 46 -4.53 -25.49 7.10
N ALA A 47 -3.82 -24.67 6.29
CA ALA A 47 -2.45 -24.33 6.56
C ALA A 47 -2.32 -23.62 7.91
N ARG A 48 -1.29 -23.98 8.67
CA ARG A 48 -0.92 -23.28 9.91
C ARG A 48 -0.14 -22.04 9.55
N VAL A 49 -0.71 -20.87 9.79
CA VAL A 49 -0.18 -19.58 9.32
C VAL A 49 0.10 -18.65 10.48
N CYS A 50 1.25 -17.96 10.45
CA CYS A 50 1.47 -16.80 11.30
C CYS A 50 1.77 -15.55 10.47
N LEU A 51 1.32 -14.40 10.98
CA LEU A 51 1.61 -13.06 10.46
C LEU A 51 2.43 -12.32 11.50
N VAL A 52 3.61 -11.83 11.11
CA VAL A 52 4.53 -11.14 12.02
C VAL A 52 4.80 -9.72 11.54
N GLY A 53 4.60 -8.74 12.40
CA GLY A 53 4.93 -7.35 12.11
C GLY A 53 4.45 -6.41 13.21
N PRO A 54 5.08 -5.24 13.39
CA PRO A 54 4.76 -4.35 14.49
C PRO A 54 3.39 -3.69 14.34
N LEU A 55 2.78 -3.36 15.48
CA LEU A 55 1.59 -2.49 15.52
C LEU A 55 1.90 -1.08 15.05
N GLU A 56 0.88 -0.33 14.65
CA GLU A 56 1.00 1.11 14.45
C GLU A 56 1.40 1.80 15.75
N PRO A 57 2.42 2.68 15.77
CA PRO A 57 2.79 3.42 16.97
C PRO A 57 1.71 4.45 17.31
N LYS A 58 1.49 4.70 18.59
CA LYS A 58 0.55 5.75 19.04
C LYS A 58 0.98 7.15 18.60
N THR A 59 2.28 7.38 18.54
CA THR A 59 2.89 8.63 18.13
C THR A 59 4.12 8.37 17.26
N LYS A 60 4.40 9.27 16.31
CA LYS A 60 5.65 9.26 15.55
C LYS A 60 6.67 10.08 16.35
N ASP A 61 7.44 9.41 17.19
CA ASP A 61 8.38 10.04 18.10
C ASP A 61 9.83 9.73 17.70
N VAL A 62 10.58 10.77 17.38
CA VAL A 62 11.99 10.69 16.99
C VAL A 62 12.88 10.14 18.10
N THR A 63 12.49 10.30 19.36
CA THR A 63 13.26 9.80 20.52
C THR A 63 13.01 8.32 20.81
N SER A 64 11.94 7.73 20.26
CA SER A 64 11.66 6.30 20.43
C SER A 64 12.71 5.44 19.71
N SER A 65 12.89 4.18 20.14
CA SER A 65 13.76 3.20 19.45
C SER A 65 13.19 2.70 18.13
N ARG A 66 11.93 3.02 17.81
CA ARG A 66 11.24 2.51 16.63
C ARG A 66 11.81 3.07 15.33
N THR A 67 12.09 2.18 14.39
CA THR A 67 12.58 2.51 13.03
C THR A 67 11.65 2.03 11.92
N ILE A 68 10.68 1.15 12.22
CA ILE A 68 9.78 0.55 11.25
C ILE A 68 8.43 1.25 11.26
N PHE A 69 8.01 1.77 10.10
CA PHE A 69 6.76 2.49 9.91
C PHE A 69 5.97 1.91 8.73
N GLY A 70 4.64 1.85 8.86
CA GLY A 70 3.76 1.36 7.81
C GLY A 70 3.20 2.48 6.95
N CYS A 71 3.17 2.29 5.63
CA CYS A 71 2.52 3.23 4.71
C CYS A 71 0.99 3.25 4.83
N HIS A 72 0.41 2.38 5.64
CA HIS A 72 -1.04 2.28 5.86
C HIS A 72 -1.55 3.10 7.06
N TYR A 73 -0.69 3.84 7.74
CA TYR A 73 -1.07 4.66 8.90
C TYR A 73 -1.80 5.94 8.47
N ASP A 74 -2.99 5.76 7.87
CA ASP A 74 -3.78 6.83 7.30
C ASP A 74 -5.26 6.40 7.14
N GLU A 75 -6.17 7.37 6.89
CA GLU A 75 -7.60 7.12 6.68
C GLU A 75 -8.04 7.23 5.21
N GLY A 76 -7.14 7.60 4.31
CA GLY A 76 -7.51 7.82 2.92
C GLY A 76 -6.50 7.29 1.91
N ARG A 77 -6.93 6.37 1.02
CA ARG A 77 -6.23 5.98 -0.20
C ARG A 77 -7.25 5.81 -1.33
N ILE A 78 -6.90 6.31 -2.51
CA ILE A 78 -7.75 6.20 -3.70
C ILE A 78 -7.90 4.75 -4.14
N ILE A 79 -9.12 4.36 -4.46
CA ILE A 79 -9.48 3.07 -5.06
C ILE A 79 -10.08 3.31 -6.43
N ARG A 80 -9.60 2.56 -7.41
CA ARG A 80 -10.06 2.54 -8.78
C ARG A 80 -9.57 1.28 -9.48
N ASP A 81 -10.29 0.78 -10.45
CA ASP A 81 -9.83 -0.29 -11.34
C ASP A 81 -9.41 0.21 -12.73
N ILE A 82 -9.75 1.45 -13.10
CA ILE A 82 -9.19 2.12 -14.27
C ILE A 82 -7.81 2.70 -13.95
N ASP A 83 -6.80 2.28 -14.71
CA ASP A 83 -5.39 2.69 -14.52
C ASP A 83 -4.72 2.79 -15.88
N PRO A 84 -3.77 3.70 -16.13
CA PRO A 84 -3.03 3.76 -17.39
C PRO A 84 -2.22 2.49 -17.69
N CYS A 85 -2.08 1.58 -16.74
CA CYS A 85 -1.38 0.31 -16.91
C CYS A 85 -2.34 -0.87 -16.67
N VAL A 86 -2.54 -1.71 -17.69
CA VAL A 86 -3.42 -2.89 -17.64
C VAL A 86 -3.12 -3.80 -16.45
N THR A 87 -1.84 -4.07 -16.17
CA THR A 87 -1.45 -4.93 -15.04
C THR A 87 -1.98 -4.39 -13.70
N TRP A 88 -1.80 -3.10 -13.43
CA TRP A 88 -2.32 -2.47 -12.20
C TRP A 88 -3.85 -2.40 -12.18
N SER A 89 -4.47 -2.27 -13.34
CA SER A 89 -5.92 -2.30 -13.48
C SER A 89 -6.49 -3.67 -13.11
N VAL A 90 -5.89 -4.76 -13.61
CA VAL A 90 -6.31 -6.14 -13.28
C VAL A 90 -6.11 -6.45 -11.80
N LEU A 91 -4.93 -6.15 -11.23
CA LEU A 91 -4.66 -6.34 -9.80
C LEU A 91 -5.65 -5.58 -8.91
N ALA A 92 -6.02 -4.36 -9.30
CA ALA A 92 -7.01 -3.56 -8.59
C ALA A 92 -8.42 -4.15 -8.70
N SER A 93 -8.83 -4.54 -9.92
CA SER A 93 -10.16 -5.13 -10.17
C SER A 93 -10.39 -6.37 -9.30
N HIS A 94 -9.42 -7.30 -9.29
CA HIS A 94 -9.50 -8.52 -8.47
C HIS A 94 -9.52 -8.21 -6.96
N SER A 95 -8.77 -7.20 -6.51
CA SER A 95 -8.80 -6.78 -5.11
C SER A 95 -10.15 -6.20 -4.71
N ILE A 96 -10.69 -5.28 -5.51
CA ILE A 96 -11.93 -4.55 -5.21
C ILE A 96 -13.13 -5.49 -5.14
N GLN A 97 -13.19 -6.50 -6.01
CA GLN A 97 -14.25 -7.51 -6.01
C GLN A 97 -14.41 -8.21 -4.67
N ARG A 98 -13.34 -8.33 -3.88
CA ARG A 98 -13.36 -9.01 -2.57
C ARG A 98 -13.58 -8.07 -1.38
N PHE A 99 -13.57 -6.75 -1.57
CA PHE A 99 -13.64 -5.80 -0.45
C PHE A 99 -14.90 -5.97 0.40
N ARG A 100 -16.07 -6.12 -0.21
CA ARG A 100 -17.34 -6.29 0.51
C ARG A 100 -17.41 -7.59 1.30
N ASP A 101 -16.83 -8.67 0.78
CA ASP A 101 -16.74 -9.93 1.51
C ASP A 101 -15.81 -9.83 2.70
N ILE A 102 -14.68 -9.13 2.56
CA ILE A 102 -13.76 -8.86 3.67
C ILE A 102 -14.44 -8.03 4.76
N GLU A 103 -15.16 -6.97 4.38
CA GLU A 103 -15.96 -6.15 5.30
C GLU A 103 -17.02 -7.00 6.04
N LYS A 104 -17.74 -7.83 5.31
CA LYS A 104 -18.77 -8.73 5.85
C LYS A 104 -18.20 -9.72 6.86
N VAL A 105 -17.10 -10.40 6.52
CA VAL A 105 -16.47 -11.40 7.40
C VAL A 105 -15.87 -10.76 8.63
N SER A 106 -15.19 -9.64 8.48
CA SER A 106 -14.51 -8.96 9.59
C SER A 106 -15.44 -8.10 10.46
N GLY A 107 -16.59 -7.68 9.93
CA GLY A 107 -17.46 -6.68 10.53
C GLY A 107 -16.90 -5.25 10.48
N ILE A 108 -15.84 -5.00 9.71
CA ILE A 108 -15.12 -3.72 9.67
C ILE A 108 -15.25 -3.12 8.28
N GLN A 109 -15.99 -2.02 8.18
CA GLN A 109 -16.10 -1.25 6.95
C GLN A 109 -14.84 -0.42 6.73
N PHE A 110 -14.29 -0.46 5.52
CA PHE A 110 -13.09 0.29 5.13
C PHE A 110 -13.20 0.93 3.75
N PHE A 111 -14.16 0.52 2.90
CA PHE A 111 -14.33 1.00 1.54
C PHE A 111 -15.54 1.91 1.39
N SER A 112 -15.28 3.16 1.01
CA SER A 112 -16.28 4.17 0.64
C SER A 112 -16.35 4.27 -0.89
N GLU A 113 -17.39 3.69 -1.47
CA GLU A 113 -17.61 3.63 -2.91
C GLU A 113 -18.37 4.88 -3.39
N VAL A 114 -17.66 5.98 -3.56
CA VAL A 114 -18.18 7.29 -3.99
C VAL A 114 -17.87 7.62 -5.44
N GLY A 115 -17.35 6.65 -6.19
CA GLY A 115 -16.85 6.85 -7.55
C GLY A 115 -15.42 7.35 -7.56
N PHE A 116 -14.85 7.52 -8.75
CA PHE A 116 -13.50 8.02 -8.98
C PHE A 116 -13.41 8.73 -10.33
N ILE A 117 -12.58 9.77 -10.44
CA ILE A 117 -12.36 10.53 -11.66
C ILE A 117 -10.88 10.55 -12.02
N TRP A 118 -10.54 10.12 -13.24
CA TRP A 118 -9.39 10.60 -13.96
C TRP A 118 -9.79 11.84 -14.74
N SER A 119 -9.08 12.94 -14.63
CA SER A 119 -9.35 14.15 -15.40
C SER A 119 -8.07 14.88 -15.78
N GLY A 120 -8.16 15.78 -16.73
CA GLY A 120 -7.10 16.65 -17.16
C GLY A 120 -7.30 17.15 -18.59
N THR A 121 -6.29 17.83 -19.11
CA THR A 121 -6.35 18.43 -20.46
C THR A 121 -6.42 17.35 -21.55
N ASP A 122 -7.30 17.52 -22.52
CA ASP A 122 -7.43 16.62 -23.68
C ASP A 122 -6.09 16.50 -24.41
N GLY A 123 -5.77 15.27 -24.85
CA GLY A 123 -4.49 14.93 -25.45
C GLY A 123 -3.37 14.60 -24.44
N ASN A 124 -3.61 14.68 -23.13
CA ASN A 124 -2.63 14.23 -22.16
C ASN A 124 -2.38 12.73 -22.28
N GLU A 125 -1.10 12.32 -22.34
CA GLU A 125 -0.67 10.94 -22.56
C GLU A 125 -1.25 9.96 -21.50
N THR A 126 -1.23 10.34 -20.23
CA THR A 126 -1.79 9.48 -19.17
C THR A 126 -3.28 9.23 -19.35
N LEU A 127 -4.06 10.23 -19.78
CA LEU A 127 -5.49 10.06 -20.04
C LEU A 127 -5.76 9.21 -21.28
N ASN A 128 -4.92 9.32 -22.31
CA ASN A 128 -4.98 8.44 -23.46
C ASN A 128 -4.72 6.98 -23.07
N ASP A 129 -3.72 6.73 -22.22
CA ASP A 129 -3.43 5.39 -21.70
C ASP A 129 -4.58 4.84 -20.84
N VAL A 130 -5.26 5.67 -20.05
CA VAL A 130 -6.48 5.27 -19.31
C VAL A 130 -7.58 4.84 -20.27
N GLY A 131 -7.79 5.60 -21.36
CA GLY A 131 -8.74 5.26 -22.43
C GLY A 131 -8.40 3.93 -23.08
N ASN A 132 -7.16 3.74 -23.50
CA ASN A 132 -6.67 2.51 -24.13
C ASN A 132 -6.82 1.30 -23.21
N THR A 133 -6.50 1.45 -21.93
CA THR A 133 -6.66 0.36 -20.93
C THR A 133 -8.12 -0.01 -20.71
N LYS A 134 -9.03 0.98 -20.68
CA LYS A 134 -10.47 0.75 -20.59
C LYS A 134 -10.98 -0.06 -21.79
N GLU A 135 -10.58 0.31 -23.00
CA GLU A 135 -10.95 -0.40 -24.22
C GLU A 135 -10.39 -1.82 -24.25
N ALA A 136 -9.13 -2.00 -23.90
CA ALA A 136 -8.48 -3.32 -23.86
C ALA A 136 -9.10 -4.29 -22.84
N LYS A 137 -9.75 -3.79 -21.79
CA LYS A 137 -10.46 -4.60 -20.80
C LYS A 137 -11.93 -4.86 -21.17
N GLU A 138 -12.44 -4.24 -22.22
CA GLU A 138 -13.86 -4.28 -22.59
C GLU A 138 -14.80 -3.94 -21.42
N THR A 139 -14.34 -3.07 -20.50
CA THR A 139 -15.10 -2.73 -19.30
C THR A 139 -15.90 -1.45 -19.50
N ASP A 140 -17.17 -1.51 -19.15
CA ASP A 140 -18.09 -0.35 -19.15
C ASP A 140 -18.11 0.38 -17.79
N THR A 141 -17.11 0.12 -16.93
CA THR A 141 -17.07 0.67 -15.57
C THR A 141 -16.76 2.16 -15.53
N ALA A 142 -16.23 2.73 -16.62
CA ALA A 142 -15.89 4.15 -16.69
C ALA A 142 -16.47 4.82 -17.94
N ARG A 143 -17.13 5.97 -17.73
CA ARG A 143 -17.65 6.83 -18.80
C ARG A 143 -16.68 7.96 -19.11
N ARG A 144 -16.36 8.18 -20.38
CA ARG A 144 -15.64 9.39 -20.84
C ARG A 144 -16.58 10.59 -20.77
N LEU A 145 -16.12 11.69 -20.20
CA LEU A 145 -16.88 12.94 -19.98
C LEU A 145 -16.14 14.11 -20.63
N THR A 146 -16.87 14.99 -21.28
CA THR A 146 -16.40 16.30 -21.73
C THR A 146 -16.28 17.28 -20.55
N ALA A 147 -15.60 18.41 -20.77
CA ALA A 147 -15.52 19.47 -19.76
C ALA A 147 -16.89 19.95 -19.26
N ALA A 148 -17.86 20.10 -20.17
CA ALA A 148 -19.23 20.50 -19.84
C ALA A 148 -19.95 19.47 -18.98
N GLU A 149 -19.79 18.18 -19.28
CA GLU A 149 -20.37 17.09 -18.48
C GLU A 149 -19.70 16.99 -17.11
N LEU A 150 -18.35 17.13 -17.03
CA LEU A 150 -17.62 17.18 -15.77
C LEU A 150 -18.11 18.34 -14.89
N GLN A 151 -18.23 19.55 -15.47
CA GLN A 151 -18.70 20.72 -14.73
C GLN A 151 -20.15 20.58 -14.25
N ASN A 152 -21.00 19.92 -15.04
CA ASN A 152 -22.41 19.66 -14.67
C ASN A 152 -22.54 18.62 -13.58
N LEU A 153 -21.79 17.51 -13.67
CA LEU A 153 -21.86 16.41 -12.69
C LEU A 153 -21.13 16.74 -11.37
N PHE A 154 -20.05 17.52 -11.45
CA PHE A 154 -19.19 17.86 -10.33
C PHE A 154 -18.97 19.37 -10.26
N PRO A 155 -20.03 20.16 -10.00
CA PRO A 155 -20.00 21.63 -10.08
C PRO A 155 -19.05 22.30 -9.07
N TYR A 156 -18.64 21.57 -8.07
CA TYR A 156 -17.69 22.03 -7.05
C TYR A 156 -16.21 21.97 -7.50
N PHE A 157 -15.91 21.36 -8.66
CA PHE A 157 -14.58 21.43 -9.24
C PHE A 157 -14.44 22.55 -10.27
N ASN A 158 -13.25 23.06 -10.43
CA ASN A 158 -12.86 24.02 -11.48
C ASN A 158 -12.21 23.25 -12.64
N TYR A 159 -13.02 22.84 -13.61
CA TYR A 159 -12.50 22.25 -14.85
C TYR A 159 -12.29 23.31 -15.94
N GLY A 160 -11.19 23.15 -16.70
CA GLY A 160 -10.91 23.94 -17.88
C GLY A 160 -11.78 23.52 -19.08
N LYS A 161 -12.02 24.45 -20.02
CA LYS A 161 -12.81 24.19 -21.24
C LYS A 161 -12.26 23.07 -22.14
N HIS A 162 -10.99 22.76 -22.00
CA HIS A 162 -10.30 21.69 -22.72
C HIS A 162 -10.05 20.44 -21.89
N ASP A 163 -10.63 20.38 -20.69
CA ASP A 163 -10.51 19.19 -19.86
C ASP A 163 -11.45 18.10 -20.33
N LEU A 164 -11.03 16.87 -20.12
CA LEU A 164 -11.86 15.69 -20.23
C LEU A 164 -11.67 14.80 -18.98
N GLY A 165 -12.55 13.83 -18.81
CA GLY A 165 -12.39 12.88 -17.72
C GLY A 165 -12.92 11.51 -18.06
N PHE A 166 -12.49 10.54 -17.25
CA PHE A 166 -13.06 9.20 -17.17
C PHE A 166 -13.66 9.04 -15.77
N TYR A 167 -14.97 8.99 -15.68
CA TYR A 167 -15.68 8.80 -14.42
C TYR A 167 -16.05 7.35 -14.23
N GLN A 168 -15.54 6.75 -13.19
CA GLN A 168 -15.86 5.41 -12.72
C GLN A 168 -16.82 5.52 -11.55
N LYS A 169 -18.09 5.13 -11.75
CA LYS A 169 -19.14 5.24 -10.73
C LYS A 169 -19.06 4.14 -9.68
N THR A 170 -18.81 2.90 -10.14
CA THR A 170 -18.70 1.70 -9.29
C THR A 170 -17.28 1.22 -9.25
N ASN A 171 -16.88 0.45 -8.23
CA ASN A 171 -15.50 0.00 -7.99
C ASN A 171 -14.50 1.16 -7.83
N GLY A 172 -14.98 2.38 -7.63
CA GLY A 172 -14.20 3.60 -7.44
C GLY A 172 -14.53 4.27 -6.11
N GLY A 173 -13.54 4.93 -5.51
CA GLY A 173 -13.73 5.62 -4.25
C GLY A 173 -12.45 5.69 -3.42
N HIS A 174 -12.58 5.48 -2.13
CA HIS A 174 -11.42 5.45 -1.23
C HIS A 174 -11.56 4.39 -0.14
N ILE A 175 -10.45 3.95 0.39
CA ILE A 175 -10.38 3.11 1.59
C ILE A 175 -9.74 3.86 2.75
N SER A 176 -10.07 3.44 3.99
CA SER A 176 -9.18 3.59 5.11
C SER A 176 -8.18 2.43 5.09
N PRO A 177 -6.91 2.65 4.75
CA PRO A 177 -5.93 1.57 4.70
C PRO A 177 -5.66 0.98 6.09
N ARG A 178 -5.76 1.79 7.16
CA ARG A 178 -5.68 1.33 8.55
C ARG A 178 -6.79 0.33 8.86
N ARG A 179 -8.05 0.67 8.51
CA ARG A 179 -9.20 -0.21 8.74
C ARG A 179 -9.15 -1.45 7.84
N MET A 180 -8.63 -1.34 6.61
CA MET A 180 -8.45 -2.49 5.72
C MET A 180 -7.44 -3.49 6.29
N VAL A 181 -6.31 -3.03 6.83
CA VAL A 181 -5.35 -3.91 7.53
C VAL A 181 -6.03 -4.59 8.71
N LEU A 182 -6.76 -3.84 9.53
CA LEU A 182 -7.49 -4.39 10.66
C LEU A 182 -8.53 -5.44 10.23
N ALA A 183 -9.30 -5.17 9.16
CA ALA A 183 -10.28 -6.10 8.60
C ALA A 183 -9.63 -7.41 8.12
N GLN A 184 -8.55 -7.32 7.37
CA GLN A 184 -7.77 -8.47 6.89
C GLN A 184 -7.24 -9.31 8.06
N GLN A 185 -6.62 -8.67 9.06
CA GLN A 185 -6.09 -9.36 10.23
C GLN A 185 -7.18 -9.98 11.10
N THR A 186 -8.33 -9.29 11.25
CA THR A 186 -9.47 -9.84 11.99
C THR A 186 -10.01 -11.09 11.32
N ALA A 187 -10.21 -11.06 10.00
CA ALA A 187 -10.65 -12.22 9.24
C ALA A 187 -9.63 -13.38 9.31
N ALA A 188 -8.33 -13.08 9.18
CA ALA A 188 -7.28 -14.08 9.30
C ALA A 188 -7.26 -14.75 10.69
N LYS A 189 -7.37 -13.97 11.77
CA LYS A 189 -7.45 -14.49 13.15
C LYS A 189 -8.66 -15.40 13.37
N GLN A 190 -9.84 -14.98 12.87
CA GLN A 190 -11.06 -15.80 12.95
C GLN A 190 -10.90 -17.15 12.22
N GLN A 191 -10.02 -17.21 11.23
CA GLN A 191 -9.70 -18.41 10.45
C GLN A 191 -8.56 -19.23 11.03
N GLY A 192 -7.94 -18.79 12.14
CA GLY A 192 -6.87 -19.51 12.85
C GLY A 192 -5.45 -19.04 12.59
N CYS A 193 -5.26 -17.83 12.03
CA CYS A 193 -3.93 -17.22 11.89
C CYS A 193 -3.42 -16.69 13.22
N ASP A 194 -2.18 -17.04 13.57
CA ASP A 194 -1.48 -16.39 14.68
C ASP A 194 -0.92 -15.04 14.23
N VAL A 195 -1.28 -13.96 14.91
CA VAL A 195 -0.76 -12.61 14.62
C VAL A 195 0.18 -12.18 15.73
N ILE A 196 1.45 -12.00 15.39
CA ILE A 196 2.56 -11.68 16.30
C ILE A 196 3.00 -10.24 16.04
N TYR A 197 2.85 -9.39 17.06
CA TYR A 197 3.13 -7.96 16.96
C TYR A 197 4.58 -7.63 17.35
N GLU A 198 5.53 -8.13 16.56
CA GLU A 198 6.97 -7.95 16.77
C GLU A 198 7.67 -7.57 15.47
N VAL A 199 8.82 -6.91 15.58
CA VAL A 199 9.68 -6.63 14.42
C VAL A 199 10.54 -7.84 14.13
N VAL A 200 10.55 -8.28 12.86
CA VAL A 200 11.48 -9.32 12.41
C VAL A 200 12.83 -8.69 12.10
N THR A 201 13.87 -9.25 12.68
CA THR A 201 15.26 -8.79 12.53
C THR A 201 16.11 -9.68 11.63
N GLN A 202 15.69 -10.95 11.43
CA GLN A 202 16.45 -11.89 10.61
C GLN A 202 15.55 -12.99 10.07
N VAL A 203 15.84 -13.44 8.84
CA VAL A 203 15.24 -14.63 8.21
C VAL A 203 16.38 -15.51 7.72
N VAL A 204 16.43 -16.74 8.20
CA VAL A 204 17.53 -17.69 7.94
C VAL A 204 16.95 -18.99 7.40
N GLU A 205 17.58 -19.54 6.38
CA GLU A 205 17.32 -20.88 5.88
C GLU A 205 18.20 -21.87 6.66
N ASP A 206 17.61 -22.61 7.59
CA ASP A 206 18.33 -23.62 8.35
C ASP A 206 18.51 -24.88 7.50
N LYS A 207 19.77 -25.13 7.11
CA LYS A 207 20.15 -26.32 6.34
C LYS A 207 20.56 -27.51 7.20
N MET A 208 20.60 -27.31 8.54
CA MET A 208 21.09 -28.33 9.48
C MET A 208 19.99 -29.19 10.07
N ALA A 209 18.72 -28.76 9.96
CA ALA A 209 17.58 -29.58 10.36
C ALA A 209 17.19 -30.55 9.23
N ASP A 210 16.84 -31.78 9.58
CA ASP A 210 16.33 -32.81 8.62
C ASP A 210 15.06 -32.37 7.86
N GLU A 211 14.40 -31.29 8.32
CA GLU A 211 13.28 -30.63 7.69
C GLU A 211 13.76 -29.24 7.22
N ASN A 212 13.83 -29.03 5.93
CA ASN A 212 14.18 -27.77 5.26
C ASN A 212 13.31 -26.58 5.75
N VAL A 213 13.59 -26.07 6.96
CA VAL A 213 12.77 -25.12 7.71
C VAL A 213 13.45 -23.75 7.69
N MET A 214 12.63 -22.70 7.67
CA MET A 214 13.08 -21.31 7.81
C MET A 214 12.97 -20.87 9.26
N GLU A 215 13.97 -20.17 9.77
CA GLU A 215 13.92 -19.46 11.05
C GLU A 215 13.64 -17.98 10.83
N VAL A 216 12.63 -17.46 11.52
CA VAL A 216 12.29 -16.03 11.56
C VAL A 216 12.52 -15.54 12.97
N LYS A 217 13.52 -14.66 13.15
CA LYS A 217 13.89 -14.09 14.45
C LYS A 217 13.32 -12.69 14.62
N THR A 218 12.85 -12.41 15.81
CA THR A 218 12.27 -11.11 16.15
C THR A 218 13.16 -10.34 17.13
N GLU A 219 12.87 -9.06 17.30
CA GLU A 219 13.60 -8.17 18.22
C GLU A 219 13.54 -8.62 19.70
N SER A 220 12.50 -9.36 20.08
CA SER A 220 12.39 -9.92 21.44
C SER A 220 13.24 -11.18 21.65
N GLY A 221 13.91 -11.68 20.59
CA GLY A 221 14.63 -12.95 20.63
C GLY A 221 13.75 -14.18 20.35
N ARG A 222 12.47 -14.01 20.01
CA ARG A 222 11.60 -15.12 19.60
C ARG A 222 12.10 -15.71 18.29
N CYS A 223 12.17 -17.04 18.20
CA CYS A 223 12.41 -17.80 16.98
C CYS A 223 11.13 -18.47 16.54
N ILE A 224 10.68 -18.18 15.32
CA ILE A 224 9.50 -18.74 14.66
C ILE A 224 9.99 -19.68 13.57
N LEU A 225 9.53 -20.92 13.59
CA LEU A 225 9.86 -21.92 12.59
C LEU A 225 8.74 -22.03 11.56
N ALA A 226 9.09 -22.01 10.28
CA ALA A 226 8.13 -22.15 9.20
C ALA A 226 8.71 -22.91 8.01
N LYS A 227 7.89 -23.71 7.31
CA LYS A 227 8.28 -24.39 6.06
C LYS A 227 8.51 -23.38 4.93
N LYS A 228 7.70 -22.34 4.89
CA LYS A 228 7.75 -21.28 3.87
C LYS A 228 7.66 -19.91 4.54
N VAL A 229 8.35 -18.93 3.95
CA VAL A 229 8.31 -17.52 4.39
C VAL A 229 7.92 -16.63 3.22
N LEU A 230 6.99 -15.71 3.45
CA LEU A 230 6.63 -14.63 2.53
C LEU A 230 7.02 -13.29 3.14
N LEU A 231 7.97 -12.59 2.51
CA LEU A 231 8.31 -11.21 2.88
C LEU A 231 7.37 -10.23 2.18
N ALA A 232 6.57 -9.52 2.96
CA ALA A 232 5.67 -8.43 2.55
C ALA A 232 6.08 -7.10 3.21
N THR A 233 7.38 -6.92 3.43
CA THR A 233 7.99 -5.84 4.20
C THR A 233 8.32 -4.59 3.38
N ASN A 234 8.01 -4.58 2.08
CA ASN A 234 8.23 -3.47 1.15
C ASN A 234 9.69 -2.93 1.25
N ALA A 235 9.88 -1.62 1.51
CA ALA A 235 11.20 -1.00 1.64
C ALA A 235 12.09 -1.68 2.70
N PHE A 236 11.49 -2.15 3.78
CA PHE A 236 12.22 -2.77 4.90
C PHE A 236 12.81 -4.13 4.57
N THR A 237 12.47 -4.75 3.43
CA THR A 237 13.16 -5.96 2.93
C THR A 237 14.65 -5.72 2.78
N ASN A 238 15.04 -4.61 2.16
CA ASN A 238 16.44 -4.23 2.00
C ASN A 238 17.02 -3.56 3.26
N LEU A 239 16.23 -2.71 3.92
CA LEU A 239 16.74 -1.91 5.06
C LEU A 239 16.99 -2.73 6.31
N CYS A 240 16.33 -3.88 6.45
CA CYS A 240 16.54 -4.82 7.55
C CYS A 240 17.36 -6.06 7.11
N ASP A 241 17.95 -6.06 5.91
CA ASP A 241 18.75 -7.14 5.34
C ASP A 241 18.08 -8.52 5.48
N LEU A 242 16.77 -8.59 5.17
CA LEU A 242 15.95 -9.81 5.37
C LEU A 242 16.21 -10.89 4.32
N LEU A 243 16.96 -10.61 3.26
CA LEU A 243 17.34 -11.60 2.25
C LEU A 243 18.61 -12.35 2.62
N PRO A 244 18.72 -13.64 2.26
CA PRO A 244 19.87 -14.44 2.57
C PRO A 244 21.14 -13.93 1.84
N ARG A 245 22.31 -14.19 2.43
CA ARG A 245 23.62 -13.93 1.82
C ARG A 245 23.89 -12.47 1.46
N GLY A 246 23.28 -11.52 2.16
CA GLY A 246 23.45 -10.09 1.86
C GLY A 246 22.85 -9.65 0.51
N GLN A 247 21.98 -10.46 -0.10
CA GLN A 247 21.28 -10.08 -1.31
C GLN A 247 20.41 -8.87 -1.05
N ARG A 248 20.23 -8.03 -2.06
CA ARG A 248 19.32 -6.87 -2.01
C ARG A 248 18.49 -6.86 -3.28
N LEU A 249 17.23 -6.43 -3.15
CA LEU A 249 16.38 -6.17 -4.30
C LEU A 249 16.80 -4.88 -5.00
N ASN A 250 16.79 -4.86 -6.33
CA ASN A 250 16.91 -3.61 -7.06
C ASN A 250 15.60 -2.81 -6.88
N MET A 251 15.51 -2.16 -5.75
CA MET A 251 14.35 -1.39 -5.30
C MET A 251 14.85 -0.20 -4.48
N TRP A 252 14.22 0.94 -4.65
CA TRP A 252 14.55 2.16 -3.92
C TRP A 252 13.31 2.80 -3.32
N SER A 253 13.48 3.54 -2.24
CA SER A 253 12.41 4.23 -1.53
C SER A 253 12.61 5.72 -1.55
N TYR A 254 11.62 6.45 -2.05
CA TYR A 254 11.62 7.90 -2.02
C TYR A 254 10.72 8.42 -0.91
N PRO A 255 11.14 9.51 -0.25
CA PRO A 255 10.27 10.27 0.61
C PRO A 255 9.08 10.82 -0.19
N SER A 256 7.93 10.84 0.41
CA SER A 256 6.71 11.46 -0.12
C SER A 256 5.95 12.13 1.01
N CYS A 257 5.16 13.14 0.70
CA CYS A 257 4.31 13.79 1.70
C CYS A 257 2.93 14.10 1.13
N VAL A 258 2.05 14.47 2.03
CA VAL A 258 0.68 14.86 1.72
C VAL A 258 0.35 16.16 2.47
N ALA A 259 -0.52 16.97 1.88
CA ALA A 259 -1.19 18.07 2.55
C ALA A 259 -2.57 17.63 3.02
N PHE A 260 -2.91 18.01 4.25
CA PHE A 260 -4.25 17.91 4.82
C PHE A 260 -4.81 19.32 4.96
N VAL A 261 -5.98 19.53 4.39
CA VAL A 261 -6.77 20.75 4.54
C VAL A 261 -7.96 20.42 5.42
N GLU A 262 -7.94 20.93 6.65
CA GLU A 262 -9.08 20.85 7.57
C GLU A 262 -10.18 21.77 7.08
N ILE A 263 -11.41 21.24 7.02
CA ILE A 263 -12.60 21.99 6.60
C ILE A 263 -13.72 21.85 7.63
N SER A 264 -14.67 22.78 7.57
CA SER A 264 -15.84 22.73 8.44
C SER A 264 -16.75 21.52 8.14
N GLU A 265 -17.54 21.10 9.12
CA GLU A 265 -18.54 20.05 8.94
C GLU A 265 -19.58 20.44 7.87
N GLU A 266 -19.91 21.71 7.74
CA GLU A 266 -20.79 22.24 6.69
C GLU A 266 -20.19 22.02 5.30
N SER A 267 -18.91 22.39 5.11
CA SER A 267 -18.18 22.14 3.86
C SER A 267 -18.07 20.65 3.55
N ALA A 268 -17.81 19.80 4.56
CA ALA A 268 -17.77 18.36 4.39
C ALA A 268 -19.14 17.79 3.97
N LYS A 269 -20.23 18.31 4.53
CA LYS A 269 -21.59 17.92 4.14
C LYS A 269 -21.93 18.37 2.71
N ARG A 270 -21.54 19.58 2.31
CA ARG A 270 -21.70 20.11 0.95
C ARG A 270 -20.97 19.24 -0.09
N LEU A 271 -19.81 18.70 0.25
CA LEU A 271 -18.99 17.83 -0.58
C LEU A 271 -19.24 16.33 -0.33
N SER A 272 -20.36 16.00 0.34
CA SER A 272 -20.73 14.60 0.56
C SER A 272 -20.93 13.89 -0.77
N GLY A 273 -20.29 12.70 -0.92
CA GLY A 273 -20.30 11.94 -2.17
C GLY A 273 -19.32 12.44 -3.24
N MET A 274 -18.47 13.43 -2.95
CA MET A 274 -17.39 13.84 -3.84
C MET A 274 -16.46 12.65 -4.13
N PRO A 275 -16.22 12.28 -5.40
CA PRO A 275 -15.27 11.25 -5.74
C PRO A 275 -13.82 11.73 -5.56
N PRO A 276 -12.87 10.85 -5.22
CA PRO A 276 -11.45 11.13 -5.41
C PRO A 276 -11.14 11.45 -6.86
N VAL A 277 -10.16 12.33 -7.06
CA VAL A 277 -9.73 12.79 -8.39
C VAL A 277 -8.23 12.59 -8.57
N ILE A 278 -7.83 12.17 -9.76
CA ILE A 278 -6.46 12.36 -10.25
C ILE A 278 -6.53 13.27 -11.47
N TYR A 279 -5.77 14.35 -11.44
CA TYR A 279 -5.70 15.34 -12.50
C TYR A 279 -4.33 15.31 -13.20
N ARG A 280 -4.35 15.49 -14.54
CA ARG A 280 -3.17 15.60 -15.39
C ARG A 280 -3.43 16.61 -16.49
N GLY A 281 -2.88 17.82 -16.39
CA GLY A 281 -3.14 18.82 -17.43
C GLY A 281 -2.65 20.21 -17.07
N LYS A 282 -3.03 21.19 -17.91
CA LYS A 282 -2.54 22.57 -17.87
C LYS A 282 -3.29 23.49 -16.90
N GLY A 283 -4.33 22.98 -16.22
CA GLY A 283 -5.24 23.80 -15.44
C GLY A 283 -6.26 24.55 -16.32
N ALA A 284 -6.95 25.53 -15.75
CA ALA A 284 -7.91 26.37 -16.44
C ALA A 284 -7.49 27.84 -16.39
N GLU A 285 -8.10 28.69 -17.23
CA GLU A 285 -7.85 30.14 -17.21
C GLU A 285 -8.15 30.76 -15.83
N ASP A 286 -9.21 30.25 -15.19
CA ASP A 286 -9.68 30.71 -13.88
C ASP A 286 -9.03 29.96 -12.71
N TRP A 287 -8.19 28.97 -13.01
CA TRP A 287 -7.53 28.17 -12.01
C TRP A 287 -6.08 27.88 -12.45
N LYS A 288 -5.19 28.64 -11.90
CA LYS A 288 -3.75 28.42 -12.03
C LYS A 288 -3.18 28.24 -10.63
N PRO A 289 -2.73 27.03 -10.30
CA PRO A 289 -1.93 26.89 -9.08
C PRO A 289 -0.70 27.79 -9.13
N PRO A 290 -0.11 28.13 -7.97
CA PRO A 290 1.15 28.86 -7.93
C PRO A 290 2.20 28.18 -8.80
N ALA A 291 3.07 28.98 -9.45
CA ALA A 291 4.13 28.46 -10.32
C ALA A 291 5.02 27.43 -9.59
N GLU A 292 5.21 27.62 -8.29
CA GLU A 292 5.98 26.73 -7.41
C GLU A 292 5.31 25.36 -7.19
N ALA A 293 4.02 25.24 -7.45
CA ALA A 293 3.29 23.97 -7.36
C ALA A 293 3.40 23.15 -8.65
N ILE A 294 3.98 23.72 -9.69
CA ILE A 294 4.24 23.05 -10.97
C ILE A 294 5.52 22.25 -10.81
N GLY A 295 5.47 20.94 -11.08
CA GLY A 295 6.67 20.13 -11.21
C GLY A 295 7.52 20.58 -12.43
N THR A 296 8.51 19.82 -12.79
CA THR A 296 9.41 20.08 -13.93
C THR A 296 8.75 20.04 -15.32
N SER A 297 7.44 19.77 -15.40
CA SER A 297 6.63 19.78 -16.63
C SER A 297 5.60 20.90 -16.57
N ASP A 298 5.22 21.46 -17.72
CA ASP A 298 4.18 22.50 -17.85
C ASP A 298 2.77 22.00 -17.46
N ASP A 299 2.64 20.73 -17.08
CA ASP A 299 1.40 20.09 -16.69
C ASP A 299 1.30 19.89 -15.18
N TYR A 300 0.16 20.25 -14.62
CA TYR A 300 -0.18 19.93 -13.22
C TYR A 300 -0.50 18.45 -13.07
N ALA A 301 0.09 17.86 -12.04
CA ALA A 301 -0.14 16.48 -11.69
C ALA A 301 -0.48 16.39 -10.20
N PHE A 302 -1.71 16.05 -9.86
CA PHE A 302 -2.10 15.83 -8.47
C PHE A 302 -3.14 14.72 -8.31
N TYR A 303 -3.28 14.22 -7.12
CA TYR A 303 -4.42 13.43 -6.69
C TYR A 303 -5.03 14.01 -5.43
N MET A 304 -6.33 13.89 -5.30
CA MET A 304 -7.08 14.44 -4.19
C MET A 304 -8.11 13.43 -3.68
N LEU A 305 -8.30 13.42 -2.37
CA LEU A 305 -9.35 12.66 -1.70
C LEU A 305 -10.46 13.61 -1.21
N PRO A 306 -11.70 13.12 -1.17
CA PRO A 306 -12.82 13.88 -0.63
C PRO A 306 -12.65 14.16 0.87
N PRO A 307 -13.58 14.93 1.48
CA PRO A 307 -13.62 15.07 2.93
C PRO A 307 -13.74 13.70 3.62
N ILE A 308 -12.79 13.40 4.49
CA ILE A 308 -12.77 12.17 5.31
C ILE A 308 -12.72 12.61 6.77
N ARG A 309 -13.55 11.99 7.62
CA ARG A 309 -13.48 12.19 9.06
C ARG A 309 -12.34 11.35 9.62
N TYR A 310 -11.40 12.03 10.30
CA TYR A 310 -10.25 11.39 10.94
C TYR A 310 -10.54 11.03 12.40
N PRO A 311 -9.68 10.24 13.07
CA PRO A 311 -9.90 9.80 14.46
C PRO A 311 -10.00 10.94 15.48
N ASP A 312 -9.45 12.12 15.19
CA ASP A 312 -9.59 13.33 16.01
C ASP A 312 -10.98 13.98 15.92
N GLY A 313 -11.88 13.41 15.09
CA GLY A 313 -13.24 13.89 14.87
C GLY A 313 -13.39 14.95 13.81
N ARG A 314 -12.30 15.47 13.24
CA ARG A 314 -12.28 16.54 12.24
C ARG A 314 -12.36 15.99 10.81
N PHE A 315 -12.75 16.85 9.89
CA PHE A 315 -12.81 16.53 8.47
C PHE A 315 -11.61 17.12 7.74
N TYR A 316 -10.92 16.25 7.00
CA TYR A 316 -9.79 16.64 6.17
C TYR A 316 -10.00 16.23 4.73
N MET A 317 -9.67 17.12 3.81
CA MET A 317 -9.35 16.78 2.44
C MET A 317 -7.85 16.54 2.33
N LYS A 318 -7.44 15.55 1.56
CA LYS A 318 -6.03 15.18 1.42
C LYS A 318 -5.59 15.26 -0.02
N GLN A 319 -4.40 15.83 -0.25
CA GLN A 319 -3.73 15.85 -1.54
C GLN A 319 -2.30 15.38 -1.41
N GLY A 320 -1.87 14.52 -2.33
CA GLY A 320 -0.46 14.11 -2.40
C GLY A 320 0.39 15.10 -3.18
N CYS A 321 1.59 15.32 -2.68
CA CYS A 321 2.61 16.09 -3.36
C CYS A 321 3.29 15.20 -4.41
N TYR A 322 3.28 15.62 -5.68
CA TYR A 322 3.88 14.85 -6.78
C TYR A 322 5.35 15.18 -7.03
N HIS A 323 6.03 15.73 -6.07
CA HIS A 323 7.47 15.91 -6.16
C HIS A 323 8.16 14.63 -5.65
N ASN A 324 9.04 14.09 -6.47
CA ASN A 324 10.02 13.11 -6.02
C ASN A 324 10.97 13.87 -5.09
N LEU A 325 10.70 13.80 -3.80
CA LEU A 325 11.63 14.31 -2.83
C LEU A 325 12.89 13.43 -2.89
N THR A 326 14.03 14.05 -3.05
CA THR A 326 15.34 13.39 -3.11
C THR A 326 16.18 13.84 -1.94
N PRO A 327 17.12 13.04 -1.47
CA PRO A 327 17.54 11.72 -1.96
C PRO A 327 16.60 10.55 -1.57
N ALA A 328 16.86 9.39 -2.13
CA ALA A 328 16.24 8.14 -1.68
C ALA A 328 16.62 7.86 -0.21
N LEU A 329 15.72 7.19 0.50
CA LEU A 329 15.96 6.76 1.89
C LEU A 329 16.67 5.40 1.87
N GLU A 330 17.93 5.37 2.31
CA GLU A 330 18.81 4.21 2.18
C GLU A 330 19.05 3.48 3.51
N THR A 331 18.71 4.11 4.63
CA THR A 331 18.94 3.55 5.98
C THR A 331 17.65 3.56 6.82
N LEU A 332 17.64 2.80 7.91
CA LEU A 332 16.56 2.84 8.90
C LEU A 332 16.48 4.20 9.60
N GLU A 333 17.61 4.85 9.79
CA GLU A 333 17.72 6.19 10.36
C GLU A 333 17.11 7.24 9.44
N ASP A 334 17.35 7.17 8.13
CA ASP A 334 16.70 8.05 7.14
C ASP A 334 15.17 7.87 7.17
N MET A 335 14.71 6.61 7.22
CA MET A 335 13.28 6.30 7.34
C MET A 335 12.68 6.90 8.60
N LYS A 336 13.34 6.70 9.75
CA LYS A 336 12.88 7.24 11.03
C LYS A 336 12.84 8.75 11.00
N ALA A 337 13.93 9.38 10.56
CA ALA A 337 14.02 10.84 10.46
C ALA A 337 12.90 11.40 9.57
N TRP A 338 12.62 10.76 8.44
CA TRP A 338 11.55 11.19 7.54
C TRP A 338 10.15 11.01 8.15
N TYR A 339 9.87 9.86 8.77
CA TYR A 339 8.55 9.58 9.32
C TYR A 339 8.23 10.38 10.61
N CYS A 340 9.24 10.74 11.38
CA CYS A 340 9.06 11.40 12.67
C CYS A 340 9.16 12.92 12.61
N ASN A 341 9.59 13.51 11.49
CA ASN A 341 9.62 14.94 11.29
C ASN A 341 8.48 15.42 10.39
N PRO A 342 7.99 16.64 10.57
CA PRO A 342 7.00 17.22 9.67
C PRO A 342 7.59 17.38 8.25
N PRO A 343 6.76 17.24 7.20
CA PRO A 343 7.21 17.52 5.85
C PRO A 343 7.54 19.03 5.66
N PRO A 344 8.29 19.39 4.60
CA PRO A 344 8.60 20.77 4.29
C PRO A 344 7.31 21.62 4.19
N ARG A 345 7.22 22.66 5.03
CA ARG A 345 5.99 23.46 5.17
C ARG A 345 5.58 24.14 3.86
N GLU A 346 6.52 24.68 3.13
CA GLU A 346 6.26 25.33 1.84
C GLU A 346 5.61 24.38 0.83
N LEU A 347 6.13 23.15 0.73
CA LEU A 347 5.56 22.13 -0.14
C LEU A 347 4.13 21.75 0.26
N VAL A 348 3.85 21.69 1.57
CA VAL A 348 2.50 21.44 2.09
C VAL A 348 1.56 22.57 1.72
N LEU A 349 1.97 23.83 1.90
CA LEU A 349 1.16 25.01 1.57
C LEU A 349 0.90 25.10 0.06
N ASN A 350 1.91 24.87 -0.78
CA ASN A 350 1.78 24.88 -2.22
C ASN A 350 0.82 23.77 -2.70
N THR A 351 0.92 22.58 -2.11
CA THR A 351 0.00 21.47 -2.39
C THR A 351 -1.43 21.82 -1.97
N ALA A 352 -1.62 22.39 -0.80
CA ALA A 352 -2.95 22.83 -0.31
C ALA A 352 -3.55 23.93 -1.19
N SER A 353 -2.74 24.87 -1.71
CA SER A 353 -3.21 25.93 -2.61
C SER A 353 -3.77 25.38 -3.93
N VAL A 354 -3.19 24.29 -4.47
CA VAL A 354 -3.75 23.57 -5.62
C VAL A 354 -5.15 23.05 -5.30
N MET A 355 -5.31 22.42 -4.13
CA MET A 355 -6.60 21.89 -3.70
C MET A 355 -7.66 22.97 -3.57
N THR A 356 -7.35 24.06 -2.88
CA THR A 356 -8.29 25.16 -2.65
C THR A 356 -8.63 25.95 -3.92
N SER A 357 -7.74 25.95 -4.91
CA SER A 357 -8.00 26.51 -6.23
C SER A 357 -8.89 25.60 -7.10
N PHE A 358 -8.69 24.28 -7.00
CA PHE A 358 -9.43 23.31 -7.79
C PHE A 358 -10.83 23.04 -7.23
N VAL A 359 -11.02 23.09 -5.91
CA VAL A 359 -12.32 22.88 -5.24
C VAL A 359 -12.91 24.19 -4.80
N LYS A 360 -14.05 24.56 -5.39
CA LYS A 360 -14.76 25.82 -5.14
C LYS A 360 -15.28 25.92 -3.72
N GLY A 361 -15.12 27.10 -3.12
CA GLY A 361 -15.70 27.43 -1.82
C GLY A 361 -15.12 26.61 -0.66
N ILE A 362 -13.84 26.28 -0.73
CA ILE A 362 -13.09 25.71 0.41
C ILE A 362 -12.40 26.84 1.16
N GLU A 363 -12.74 26.93 2.44
CA GLU A 363 -12.07 27.80 3.42
C GLU A 363 -11.33 26.90 4.41
N PRO A 364 -9.98 26.85 4.34
CA PRO A 364 -9.20 26.03 5.25
C PRO A 364 -9.31 26.54 6.69
N LEU A 365 -9.67 25.65 7.63
CA LEU A 365 -9.58 25.93 9.07
C LEU A 365 -8.14 25.74 9.56
N SER A 366 -7.46 24.74 9.03
CA SER A 366 -6.02 24.52 9.23
C SER A 366 -5.42 23.79 8.03
N ILE A 367 -4.09 23.94 7.85
CA ILE A 367 -3.32 23.20 6.84
C ILE A 367 -2.15 22.54 7.56
N THR A 368 -2.11 21.23 7.45
CA THR A 368 -1.05 20.37 8.01
C THR A 368 -0.54 19.41 6.96
N GLY A 369 0.53 18.70 7.26
CA GLY A 369 1.06 17.66 6.37
C GLY A 369 1.49 16.43 7.13
N ASP A 370 1.60 15.33 6.41
CA ASP A 370 2.17 14.08 6.93
C ASP A 370 3.13 13.47 5.91
N THR A 371 4.01 12.62 6.41
CA THR A 371 5.08 11.97 5.66
C THR A 371 4.74 10.51 5.37
N CYS A 372 5.17 10.05 4.22
CA CYS A 372 5.07 8.67 3.78
C CYS A 372 6.28 8.32 2.91
N THR A 373 6.41 7.08 2.51
CA THR A 373 7.42 6.64 1.55
C THR A 373 6.79 5.81 0.44
N THR A 374 7.40 5.86 -0.73
CA THR A 374 7.01 5.04 -1.86
C THR A 374 8.21 4.21 -2.34
N ALA A 375 8.04 2.90 -2.34
CA ALA A 375 9.05 1.98 -2.87
C ALA A 375 8.80 1.70 -4.35
N TYR A 376 9.83 1.85 -5.17
CA TYR A 376 9.80 1.67 -6.61
C TYR A 376 10.70 0.52 -7.05
N THR A 377 10.31 -0.14 -8.13
CA THR A 377 11.06 -1.18 -8.84
C THR A 377 11.36 -0.75 -10.27
N PRO A 378 12.43 -1.24 -10.92
CA PRO A 378 12.73 -0.93 -12.33
C PRO A 378 11.61 -1.31 -13.28
N SER A 379 10.91 -2.42 -13.01
CA SER A 379 9.79 -2.91 -13.83
C SER A 379 8.53 -2.07 -13.71
N LYS A 380 8.45 -1.14 -12.75
CA LYS A 380 7.23 -0.40 -12.37
C LYS A 380 6.06 -1.32 -11.95
N HIS A 381 6.36 -2.60 -11.64
CA HIS A 381 5.43 -3.60 -11.12
C HIS A 381 5.94 -4.13 -9.78
N PRO A 382 5.07 -4.69 -8.93
CA PRO A 382 5.53 -5.29 -7.68
C PRO A 382 6.38 -6.53 -7.99
N TYR A 383 7.36 -6.81 -7.15
CA TYR A 383 8.00 -8.11 -7.13
C TYR A 383 7.11 -9.09 -6.40
N ILE A 384 6.72 -10.16 -7.09
CA ILE A 384 6.01 -11.32 -6.53
C ILE A 384 6.77 -12.54 -7.06
N ASP A 385 7.83 -12.95 -6.36
CA ASP A 385 8.71 -14.00 -6.88
C ASP A 385 9.44 -14.74 -5.76
N LYS A 386 9.98 -15.90 -6.09
CA LYS A 386 10.79 -16.71 -5.18
C LYS A 386 12.23 -16.22 -5.15
N ILE A 387 12.78 -16.07 -3.97
CA ILE A 387 14.22 -15.86 -3.71
C ILE A 387 14.92 -17.22 -3.56
N SER A 388 14.26 -18.16 -2.89
CA SER A 388 14.65 -19.56 -2.79
C SER A 388 13.42 -20.45 -2.83
N GLU A 389 13.58 -21.75 -2.67
CA GLU A 389 12.45 -22.68 -2.60
C GLU A 389 11.46 -22.31 -1.48
N ASN A 390 11.99 -21.84 -0.34
CA ASN A 390 11.22 -21.58 0.87
C ASN A 390 10.99 -20.10 1.16
N LEU A 391 11.61 -19.19 0.41
CA LEU A 391 11.52 -17.74 0.61
C LEU A 391 10.93 -17.06 -0.63
N THR A 392 9.81 -16.39 -0.44
CA THR A 392 9.10 -15.59 -1.46
C THR A 392 9.02 -14.14 -1.01
N VAL A 393 8.96 -13.21 -1.96
CA VAL A 393 8.72 -11.78 -1.71
C VAL A 393 7.46 -11.30 -2.40
N ALA A 394 6.74 -10.34 -1.78
CA ALA A 394 5.63 -9.59 -2.36
C ALA A 394 5.77 -8.12 -1.96
N VAL A 395 6.57 -7.35 -2.70
CA VAL A 395 7.04 -6.01 -2.33
C VAL A 395 7.12 -5.07 -3.55
N GLY A 396 7.37 -3.78 -3.34
CA GLY A 396 7.56 -2.83 -4.43
C GLY A 396 6.24 -2.25 -4.94
N GLY A 397 5.53 -1.52 -4.09
CA GLY A 397 4.18 -1.02 -4.36
C GLY A 397 4.06 0.07 -5.44
N ASN A 398 5.17 0.71 -5.86
CA ASN A 398 5.22 1.71 -6.94
C ASN A 398 4.16 2.84 -6.81
N GLY A 399 3.76 3.21 -5.58
CA GLY A 399 2.71 4.19 -5.33
C GLY A 399 1.29 3.74 -5.69
N ARG A 400 1.08 2.48 -6.07
CA ARG A 400 -0.19 1.95 -6.59
C ARG A 400 -0.75 0.76 -5.82
N ALA A 401 -0.02 0.27 -4.80
CA ALA A 401 -0.35 -1.00 -4.14
C ALA A 401 -1.64 -0.96 -3.31
N ALA A 402 -2.06 0.16 -2.73
CA ALA A 402 -3.20 0.18 -1.82
C ALA A 402 -4.48 -0.42 -2.43
N LYS A 403 -4.79 -0.05 -3.68
CA LYS A 403 -5.95 -0.58 -4.43
C LYS A 403 -5.79 -2.04 -4.88
N SER A 404 -4.56 -2.55 -4.89
CA SER A 404 -4.17 -3.85 -5.43
C SER A 404 -3.61 -4.80 -4.38
N ALA A 405 -3.54 -4.35 -3.12
CA ALA A 405 -2.82 -5.05 -2.06
C ALA A 405 -3.39 -6.44 -1.73
N ASP A 406 -4.70 -6.60 -1.84
CA ASP A 406 -5.35 -7.87 -1.58
C ASP A 406 -4.95 -8.92 -2.62
N GLU A 407 -4.93 -8.56 -3.91
CA GLU A 407 -4.51 -9.46 -4.97
C GLU A 407 -3.01 -9.72 -4.96
N ILE A 408 -2.18 -8.70 -4.69
CA ILE A 408 -0.72 -8.90 -4.53
C ILE A 408 -0.45 -9.87 -3.38
N GLY A 409 -1.17 -9.75 -2.26
CA GLY A 409 -1.07 -10.67 -1.14
C GLY A 409 -1.49 -12.09 -1.50
N ARG A 410 -2.61 -12.25 -2.23
CA ARG A 410 -3.09 -13.54 -2.72
C ARG A 410 -2.07 -14.22 -3.63
N LEU A 411 -1.57 -13.52 -4.62
CA LEU A 411 -0.57 -14.07 -5.55
C LEU A 411 0.74 -14.42 -4.85
N GLY A 412 1.18 -13.58 -3.91
CA GLY A 412 2.37 -13.87 -3.09
C GLY A 412 2.18 -15.13 -2.25
N MET A 413 1.02 -15.31 -1.64
CA MET A 413 0.66 -16.50 -0.87
C MET A 413 0.60 -17.74 -1.75
N GLU A 414 -0.10 -17.68 -2.91
CA GLU A 414 -0.20 -18.81 -3.84
C GLU A 414 1.18 -19.28 -4.31
N LEU A 415 2.06 -18.32 -4.62
CA LEU A 415 3.41 -18.65 -5.04
C LEU A 415 4.25 -19.23 -3.89
N ALA A 416 4.13 -18.69 -2.66
CA ALA A 416 4.89 -19.15 -1.50
C ALA A 416 4.44 -20.54 -1.03
N LEU A 417 3.14 -20.72 -0.83
CA LEU A 417 2.58 -21.93 -0.21
C LEU A 417 2.38 -23.05 -1.23
N ASN A 418 1.81 -22.72 -2.39
CA ASN A 418 1.38 -23.69 -3.40
C ASN A 418 2.31 -23.77 -4.63
N GLY A 419 3.27 -22.85 -4.76
CA GLY A 419 4.17 -22.77 -5.90
C GLY A 419 3.47 -22.37 -7.22
N ARG A 420 2.23 -21.87 -7.17
CA ARG A 420 1.39 -21.59 -8.34
C ARG A 420 1.38 -20.10 -8.67
N TRP A 421 1.31 -19.81 -9.97
CA TRP A 421 1.03 -18.48 -10.49
C TRP A 421 -0.42 -18.47 -11.00
N ASP A 422 -1.34 -18.04 -10.15
CA ASP A 422 -2.78 -18.17 -10.34
C ASP A 422 -3.39 -16.84 -10.85
N THR A 423 -2.98 -16.44 -12.05
CA THR A 423 -3.49 -15.28 -12.78
C THR A 423 -3.03 -15.34 -14.24
N ASP A 424 -3.78 -14.69 -15.14
CA ASP A 424 -3.41 -14.52 -16.55
C ASP A 424 -2.34 -13.44 -16.78
N LEU A 425 -1.96 -12.69 -15.72
CA LEU A 425 -0.90 -11.69 -15.84
C LEU A 425 0.45 -12.36 -16.10
N PRO A 426 1.25 -11.85 -17.06
CA PRO A 426 2.55 -12.40 -17.38
C PRO A 426 3.50 -12.37 -16.19
N ARG A 427 3.95 -13.55 -15.74
CA ARG A 427 4.77 -13.72 -14.53
C ARG A 427 6.10 -12.96 -14.60
N GLU A 428 6.67 -12.82 -15.78
CA GLU A 428 7.95 -12.13 -16.02
C GLU A 428 7.92 -10.66 -15.57
N LYS A 429 6.76 -9.99 -15.55
CA LYS A 429 6.61 -8.62 -15.06
C LYS A 429 6.85 -8.49 -13.55
N PHE A 430 6.69 -9.57 -12.82
CA PHE A 430 6.74 -9.62 -11.36
C PHE A 430 8.03 -10.24 -10.81
N ARG A 431 8.93 -10.66 -11.71
CA ARG A 431 10.20 -11.28 -11.32
C ARG A 431 11.09 -10.31 -10.58
N VAL A 432 11.74 -10.84 -9.57
CA VAL A 432 12.76 -10.13 -8.81
C VAL A 432 13.96 -9.78 -9.69
N ILE A 433 14.40 -8.53 -9.57
CA ILE A 433 15.68 -8.08 -10.08
C ILE A 433 16.54 -7.80 -8.83
N LEU A 434 17.64 -8.53 -8.66
CA LEU A 434 18.58 -8.27 -7.59
C LEU A 434 19.44 -7.05 -7.92
N ALA A 435 19.80 -6.29 -6.90
CA ALA A 435 20.79 -5.24 -7.04
C ALA A 435 22.18 -5.86 -7.32
N ASN A 436 22.94 -5.22 -8.19
CA ASN A 436 24.34 -5.60 -8.35
C ASN A 436 25.06 -5.38 -7.00
N PRO A 437 25.92 -6.30 -6.59
CA PRO A 437 26.80 -6.03 -5.44
C PRO A 437 27.48 -4.69 -5.67
N LYS A 438 27.42 -3.78 -4.70
CA LYS A 438 28.28 -2.58 -4.75
C LYS A 438 29.71 -3.10 -4.77
N LEU A 439 30.44 -2.90 -5.88
CA LEU A 439 31.86 -3.13 -6.02
C LEU A 439 32.63 -2.27 -5.02
#